data_db0623d02a8e666bfefe3ced387e8b9d
#
_entry.id   db0623d02a8e666bfefe3ced387e8b9d
#
_cell.length_a   1.000
_cell.length_b   1.000
_cell.length_c   1.000
_cell.angle_alpha   90.00
_cell.angle_beta   90.00
_cell.angle_gamma   90.00
#
_symmetry.space_group_name_H-M   'P 1'
#
loop_
_entity.id
_entity.type
_entity.pdbx_description
1 polymer ?
#
loop_
_entity_poly.entity_id
_entity_poly.type
_entity_poly.pdbx_seq_one_letter_code
_entity_poly.pdbx_strand_id
1 'polypeptide(L)'
;ISDNAAFRTYIRNITMNNGVIQSSAKDEKAQSVYEMYYNYEEPVKKAAGHRILALNRGENEKMLIVKILAPEEQILGYLEKQTIVRDNPYTTPILKEAAADSYSRLIGPSIEREIRSDLTEKAEEGAIKVFGKNLEQLLMQPPIVGRVVLGWDPAFRTGCKLAVVDSTGKVLDTVVIYPTAPQNK
;
A
#
# COMPACT_ATOMS: atom_id res chain seq x y z
N ILE A 1 -12.67 -27.41 9.34
CA ILE A 1 -13.11 -26.01 9.41
C ILE A 1 -12.24 -25.15 8.48
N SER A 2 -10.92 -25.15 8.67
CA SER A 2 -9.98 -24.27 7.99
C SER A 2 -9.96 -24.38 6.46
N ASP A 3 -10.25 -25.56 5.91
CA ASP A 3 -10.21 -25.83 4.46
C ASP A 3 -11.56 -25.67 3.77
N ASN A 4 -12.59 -25.28 4.53
CA ASN A 4 -13.92 -25.06 3.96
C ASN A 4 -13.98 -23.73 3.17
N ALA A 5 -14.14 -23.84 1.85
CA ALA A 5 -14.17 -22.69 0.94
C ALA A 5 -15.30 -21.71 1.26
N ALA A 6 -16.49 -22.21 1.66
CA ALA A 6 -17.63 -21.36 2.01
C ALA A 6 -17.35 -20.53 3.27
N PHE A 7 -16.68 -21.11 4.28
CA PHE A 7 -16.28 -20.37 5.48
C PHE A 7 -15.27 -19.29 5.15
N ARG A 8 -14.24 -19.62 4.37
CA ARG A 8 -13.23 -18.65 3.94
C ARG A 8 -13.86 -17.49 3.15
N THR A 9 -14.74 -17.78 2.22
CA THR A 9 -15.47 -16.78 1.43
C THR A 9 -16.30 -15.85 2.32
N TYR A 10 -17.02 -16.40 3.27
CA TYR A 10 -17.81 -15.60 4.22
C TYR A 10 -16.92 -14.69 5.06
N ILE A 11 -15.86 -15.26 5.66
CA ILE A 11 -14.93 -14.53 6.54
C ILE A 11 -14.23 -13.41 5.75
N ARG A 12 -13.79 -13.69 4.52
CA ARG A 12 -13.20 -12.68 3.65
C ARG A 12 -14.17 -11.53 3.38
N ASN A 13 -15.41 -11.84 3.01
CA ASN A 13 -16.42 -10.84 2.70
C ASN A 13 -16.78 -9.97 3.91
N ILE A 14 -16.97 -10.57 5.09
CA ILE A 14 -17.29 -9.81 6.30
C ILE A 14 -16.11 -8.95 6.75
N THR A 15 -14.87 -9.43 6.62
CA THR A 15 -13.67 -8.65 6.93
C THR A 15 -13.48 -7.48 5.95
N MET A 16 -13.72 -7.69 4.65
CA MET A 16 -13.68 -6.61 3.66
C MET A 16 -14.72 -5.51 3.93
N ASN A 17 -15.92 -5.89 4.38
CA ASN A 17 -17.02 -4.94 4.58
C ASN A 17 -16.99 -4.24 5.93
N ASN A 18 -16.63 -4.95 6.99
CA ASN A 18 -16.74 -4.50 8.37
C ASN A 18 -15.38 -4.43 9.10
N GLY A 19 -14.31 -4.88 8.47
CA GLY A 19 -12.97 -4.78 9.03
C GLY A 19 -12.42 -3.37 9.03
N VAL A 20 -11.44 -3.14 9.90
CA VAL A 20 -10.76 -1.85 10.09
C VAL A 20 -9.26 -2.07 9.89
N ILE A 21 -8.64 -1.23 9.05
CA ILE A 21 -7.19 -1.13 8.97
C ILE A 21 -6.75 -0.31 10.17
N GLN A 22 -5.87 -0.86 10.97
CA GLN A 22 -5.24 -0.18 12.10
C GLN A 22 -3.75 -0.07 11.87
N SER A 23 -3.21 1.11 12.13
CA SER A 23 -1.77 1.37 12.11
C SER A 23 -1.32 1.98 13.42
N SER A 24 -0.19 1.51 13.92
CA SER A 24 0.46 2.03 15.12
C SER A 24 1.95 2.26 14.87
N ALA A 25 2.55 3.20 15.60
CA ALA A 25 3.99 3.38 15.58
C ALA A 25 4.70 2.17 16.18
N LYS A 26 5.82 1.78 15.62
CA LYS A 26 6.72 0.82 16.26
C LYS A 26 7.48 1.44 17.42
N ASP A 27 7.84 2.73 17.29
CA ASP A 27 8.40 3.59 18.33
C ASP A 27 7.71 4.95 18.25
N GLU A 28 6.87 5.28 19.24
CA GLU A 28 6.10 6.53 19.28
C GLU A 28 6.96 7.79 19.40
N LYS A 29 8.22 7.64 19.84
CA LYS A 29 9.17 8.77 19.99
C LYS A 29 9.97 9.04 18.72
N ALA A 30 9.95 8.14 17.76
CA ALA A 30 10.65 8.33 16.50
C ALA A 30 9.95 9.37 15.63
N GLN A 31 10.65 10.41 15.23
CA GLN A 31 10.14 11.37 14.24
C GLN A 31 10.25 10.77 12.84
N SER A 32 9.16 10.80 12.09
CA SER A 32 9.12 10.32 10.71
C SER A 32 8.04 11.00 9.88
N VAL A 33 8.09 10.82 8.57
CA VAL A 33 7.03 11.26 7.65
C VAL A 33 5.72 10.49 7.83
N TYR A 34 5.70 9.48 8.70
CA TYR A 34 4.56 8.61 8.97
C TYR A 34 3.81 8.95 10.27
N GLU A 35 4.14 10.05 10.95
CA GLU A 35 3.51 10.45 12.23
C GLU A 35 1.98 10.48 12.16
N MET A 36 1.41 10.88 11.02
CA MET A 36 -0.04 10.88 10.81
C MET A 36 -0.67 9.47 10.85
N TYR A 37 0.13 8.41 10.75
CA TYR A 37 -0.30 7.02 10.81
C TYR A 37 0.08 6.30 12.11
N TYR A 38 0.64 7.00 13.10
CA TYR A 38 1.06 6.39 14.38
C TYR A 38 -0.10 5.91 15.25
N ASN A 39 -1.26 6.50 15.07
CA ASN A 39 -2.51 6.06 15.68
C ASN A 39 -3.64 6.27 14.66
N TYR A 40 -3.74 5.36 13.72
CA TYR A 40 -4.61 5.52 12.56
C TYR A 40 -5.55 4.33 12.40
N GLU A 41 -6.82 4.63 12.14
CA GLU A 41 -7.84 3.62 11.85
C GLU A 41 -8.72 4.06 10.68
N GLU A 42 -9.03 3.13 9.78
CA GLU A 42 -9.92 3.35 8.65
C GLU A 42 -10.66 2.06 8.28
N PRO A 43 -11.97 2.11 7.95
CA PRO A 43 -12.68 0.95 7.41
C PRO A 43 -12.02 0.43 6.12
N VAL A 44 -11.77 -0.88 6.05
CA VAL A 44 -11.10 -1.54 4.90
C VAL A 44 -11.72 -1.13 3.57
N LYS A 45 -13.05 -1.13 3.46
CA LYS A 45 -13.77 -0.77 2.24
C LYS A 45 -13.64 0.68 1.79
N LYS A 46 -13.19 1.58 2.68
CA LYS A 46 -13.02 3.02 2.40
C LYS A 46 -11.57 3.41 2.21
N ALA A 47 -10.65 2.47 2.35
CA ALA A 47 -9.23 2.74 2.28
C ALA A 47 -8.82 3.24 0.90
N ALA A 48 -8.28 4.46 0.85
CA ALA A 48 -7.79 5.06 -0.38
C ALA A 48 -6.42 4.48 -0.76
N GLY A 49 -6.19 4.25 -2.06
CA GLY A 49 -4.96 3.60 -2.55
C GLY A 49 -3.68 4.29 -2.08
N HIS A 50 -3.61 5.63 -2.11
CA HIS A 50 -2.43 6.35 -1.65
C HIS A 50 -2.12 6.13 -0.16
N ARG A 51 -3.14 5.91 0.69
CA ARG A 51 -2.96 5.57 2.11
C ARG A 51 -2.46 4.14 2.29
N ILE A 52 -3.00 3.19 1.52
CA ILE A 52 -2.50 1.80 1.51
C ILE A 52 -1.01 1.78 1.16
N LEU A 53 -0.59 2.48 0.11
CA LEU A 53 0.81 2.55 -0.29
C LEU A 53 1.68 3.22 0.79
N ALA A 54 1.19 4.27 1.44
CA ALA A 54 1.90 4.94 2.54
C ALA A 54 2.06 4.02 3.76
N LEU A 55 1.00 3.29 4.16
CA LEU A 55 1.04 2.32 5.25
C LEU A 55 2.02 1.18 4.96
N ASN A 56 1.96 0.60 3.76
CA ASN A 56 2.89 -0.46 3.34
C ASN A 56 4.34 0.02 3.34
N ARG A 57 4.59 1.25 2.90
CA ARG A 57 5.92 1.85 2.91
C ARG A 57 6.42 2.05 4.35
N GLY A 58 5.59 2.61 5.24
CA GLY A 58 5.95 2.80 6.64
C GLY A 58 6.23 1.47 7.38
N GLU A 59 5.52 0.40 7.02
CA GLU A 59 5.77 -0.95 7.55
C GLU A 59 7.08 -1.53 7.02
N ASN A 60 7.37 -1.39 5.71
CA ASN A 60 8.63 -1.83 5.10
C ASN A 60 9.85 -1.09 5.68
N GLU A 61 9.70 0.20 5.98
CA GLU A 61 10.71 1.03 6.66
C GLU A 61 10.77 0.76 8.18
N LYS A 62 9.96 -0.16 8.69
CA LYS A 62 9.88 -0.57 10.11
C LYS A 62 9.48 0.56 11.06
N MET A 63 8.79 1.56 10.56
CA MET A 63 8.24 2.67 11.35
C MET A 63 6.83 2.37 11.86
N LEU A 64 6.05 1.62 11.10
CA LEU A 64 4.66 1.26 11.40
C LEU A 64 4.48 -0.24 11.62
N ILE A 65 3.43 -0.57 12.36
CA ILE A 65 2.82 -1.90 12.46
C ILE A 65 1.40 -1.75 11.92
N VAL A 66 1.07 -2.48 10.86
CA VAL A 66 -0.23 -2.41 10.19
C VAL A 66 -0.97 -3.74 10.32
N LYS A 67 -2.23 -3.69 10.73
CA LYS A 67 -3.10 -4.87 10.89
C LYS A 67 -4.49 -4.59 10.32
N ILE A 68 -5.19 -5.66 9.97
CA ILE A 68 -6.62 -5.61 9.69
C ILE A 68 -7.37 -6.24 10.87
N LEU A 69 -8.12 -5.43 11.58
CA LEU A 69 -9.01 -5.88 12.64
C LEU A 69 -10.31 -6.39 12.00
N ALA A 70 -10.54 -7.68 12.06
CA ALA A 70 -11.77 -8.29 11.59
C ALA A 70 -12.85 -8.28 12.69
N PRO A 71 -14.15 -8.36 12.37
CA PRO A 71 -15.22 -8.50 13.35
C PRO A 71 -15.26 -9.92 13.91
N GLU A 72 -14.32 -10.23 14.82
CA GLU A 72 -14.03 -11.58 15.31
C GLU A 72 -15.23 -12.26 15.94
N GLU A 73 -16.01 -11.55 16.77
CA GLU A 73 -17.21 -12.10 17.42
C GLU A 73 -18.23 -12.60 16.39
N GLN A 74 -18.44 -11.84 15.30
CA GLN A 74 -19.37 -12.23 14.25
C GLN A 74 -18.85 -13.44 13.47
N ILE A 75 -17.54 -13.51 13.25
CA ILE A 75 -16.88 -14.62 12.56
C ILE A 75 -16.98 -15.90 13.37
N LEU A 76 -16.61 -15.83 14.65
CA LEU A 76 -16.69 -16.98 15.56
C LEU A 76 -18.13 -17.47 15.73
N GLY A 77 -19.08 -16.55 15.94
CA GLY A 77 -20.50 -16.88 16.01
C GLY A 77 -21.03 -17.58 14.73
N TYR A 78 -20.56 -17.15 13.56
CA TYR A 78 -20.88 -17.84 12.31
C TYR A 78 -20.27 -19.25 12.24
N LEU A 79 -18.99 -19.38 12.55
CA LEU A 79 -18.30 -20.69 12.54
C LEU A 79 -18.95 -21.66 13.52
N GLU A 80 -19.25 -21.23 14.73
CA GLU A 80 -19.95 -22.04 15.74
C GLU A 80 -21.31 -22.52 15.23
N LYS A 81 -22.12 -21.61 14.67
CA LYS A 81 -23.43 -21.93 14.12
C LYS A 81 -23.37 -22.94 12.98
N GLN A 82 -22.33 -22.90 12.16
CA GLN A 82 -22.17 -23.82 11.03
C GLN A 82 -21.58 -25.18 11.44
N THR A 83 -20.81 -25.25 12.51
CA THR A 83 -20.12 -26.47 12.95
C THR A 83 -20.88 -27.21 14.05
N ILE A 84 -21.63 -26.51 14.89
CA ILE A 84 -22.39 -27.10 16.00
C ILE A 84 -23.85 -27.28 15.56
N VAL A 85 -24.11 -28.41 14.91
CA VAL A 85 -25.46 -28.75 14.44
C VAL A 85 -26.39 -29.12 15.59
N ARG A 86 -25.85 -29.77 16.65
CA ARG A 86 -26.62 -30.19 17.83
C ARG A 86 -25.79 -29.96 19.09
N ASP A 87 -26.35 -29.24 20.04
CA ASP A 87 -25.69 -29.02 21.32
C ASP A 87 -25.49 -30.29 22.11
N ASN A 88 -24.27 -30.49 22.63
CA ASN A 88 -23.88 -31.65 23.40
C ASN A 88 -22.79 -31.20 24.41
N PRO A 89 -22.99 -31.47 25.72
CA PRO A 89 -22.06 -30.99 26.75
C PRO A 89 -20.63 -31.54 26.60
N TYR A 90 -20.43 -32.63 25.87
CA TYR A 90 -19.10 -33.21 25.66
C TYR A 90 -18.40 -32.70 24.40
N THR A 91 -19.15 -32.49 23.32
CA THR A 91 -18.56 -32.15 22.03
C THR A 91 -18.63 -30.66 21.71
N THR A 92 -19.64 -29.93 22.19
CA THR A 92 -19.80 -28.48 21.91
C THR A 92 -18.59 -27.67 22.37
N PRO A 93 -18.02 -27.84 23.58
CA PRO A 93 -16.84 -27.10 24.00
C PRO A 93 -15.63 -27.33 23.08
N ILE A 94 -15.41 -28.58 22.67
CA ILE A 94 -14.31 -28.96 21.77
C ILE A 94 -14.49 -28.34 20.40
N LEU A 95 -15.70 -28.32 19.86
CA LEU A 95 -15.98 -27.68 18.54
C LEU A 95 -15.80 -26.17 18.59
N LYS A 96 -16.17 -25.52 19.69
CA LYS A 96 -15.93 -24.09 19.90
C LYS A 96 -14.44 -23.75 19.92
N GLU A 97 -13.69 -24.51 20.70
CA GLU A 97 -12.23 -24.36 20.77
C GLU A 97 -11.58 -24.59 19.39
N ALA A 98 -11.99 -25.63 18.67
CA ALA A 98 -11.49 -25.92 17.33
C ALA A 98 -11.86 -24.85 16.33
N ALA A 99 -13.04 -24.22 16.43
CA ALA A 99 -13.44 -23.10 15.58
C ALA A 99 -12.59 -21.86 15.86
N ALA A 100 -12.37 -21.53 17.13
CA ALA A 100 -11.54 -20.40 17.55
C ALA A 100 -10.06 -20.60 17.14
N ASP A 101 -9.49 -21.79 17.37
CA ASP A 101 -8.12 -22.12 16.94
C ASP A 101 -7.97 -22.06 15.40
N SER A 102 -8.92 -22.65 14.67
CA SER A 102 -8.91 -22.62 13.21
C SER A 102 -8.95 -21.19 12.67
N TYR A 103 -9.74 -20.31 13.28
CA TYR A 103 -9.80 -18.91 12.89
C TYR A 103 -8.50 -18.18 13.24
N SER A 104 -8.11 -18.17 14.51
CA SER A 104 -7.00 -17.35 14.99
C SER A 104 -5.65 -17.75 14.40
N ARG A 105 -5.42 -19.03 14.20
CA ARG A 105 -4.13 -19.57 13.76
C ARG A 105 -4.03 -19.74 12.24
N LEU A 106 -5.12 -20.07 11.56
CA LEU A 106 -5.09 -20.45 10.14
C LEU A 106 -5.86 -19.49 9.24
N ILE A 107 -7.17 -19.28 9.50
CA ILE A 107 -8.03 -18.54 8.58
C ILE A 107 -7.76 -17.04 8.65
N GLY A 108 -7.78 -16.45 9.85
CA GLY A 108 -7.60 -15.02 10.06
C GLY A 108 -6.32 -14.47 9.44
N PRO A 109 -5.13 -15.00 9.77
CA PRO A 109 -3.87 -14.54 9.18
C PRO A 109 -3.78 -14.73 7.66
N SER A 110 -4.44 -15.76 7.12
CA SER A 110 -4.47 -16.00 5.68
C SER A 110 -5.36 -14.98 4.97
N ILE A 111 -6.56 -14.72 5.49
CA ILE A 111 -7.51 -13.74 4.95
C ILE A 111 -6.95 -12.31 5.06
N GLU A 112 -6.29 -11.98 6.17
CA GLU A 112 -5.64 -10.68 6.33
C GLU A 112 -4.60 -10.45 5.23
N ARG A 113 -3.71 -11.41 4.99
CA ARG A 113 -2.69 -11.32 3.92
C ARG A 113 -3.33 -11.18 2.54
N GLU A 114 -4.37 -11.95 2.26
CA GLU A 114 -5.10 -11.89 0.99
C GLU A 114 -5.72 -10.50 0.77
N ILE A 115 -6.43 -9.97 1.76
CA ILE A 115 -7.04 -8.64 1.69
C ILE A 115 -5.98 -7.55 1.51
N ARG A 116 -4.86 -7.63 2.25
CA ARG A 116 -3.76 -6.67 2.11
C ARG A 116 -3.13 -6.72 0.72
N SER A 117 -2.97 -7.91 0.15
CA SER A 117 -2.48 -8.09 -1.22
C SER A 117 -3.41 -7.45 -2.23
N ASP A 118 -4.72 -7.72 -2.15
CA ASP A 118 -5.72 -7.14 -3.05
C ASP A 118 -5.79 -5.62 -2.97
N LEU A 119 -5.71 -5.07 -1.75
CA LEU A 119 -5.69 -3.62 -1.54
C LEU A 119 -4.43 -2.99 -2.14
N THR A 120 -3.29 -3.65 -2.00
CA THR A 120 -2.01 -3.19 -2.54
C THR A 120 -2.04 -3.18 -4.07
N GLU A 121 -2.47 -4.27 -4.69
CA GLU A 121 -2.58 -4.39 -6.14
C GLU A 121 -3.47 -3.29 -6.74
N LYS A 122 -4.66 -3.08 -6.17
CA LYS A 122 -5.56 -1.99 -6.59
C LYS A 122 -4.94 -0.60 -6.40
N ALA A 123 -4.20 -0.41 -5.31
CA ALA A 123 -3.55 0.86 -5.01
C ALA A 123 -2.42 1.15 -6.01
N GLU A 124 -1.61 0.15 -6.34
CA GLU A 124 -0.53 0.24 -7.32
C GLU A 124 -1.07 0.50 -8.73
N GLU A 125 -2.08 -0.23 -9.17
CA GLU A 125 -2.74 0.03 -10.46
C GLU A 125 -3.28 1.46 -10.57
N GLY A 126 -3.93 1.95 -9.50
CA GLY A 126 -4.43 3.31 -9.42
C GLY A 126 -3.30 4.34 -9.51
N ALA A 127 -2.21 4.13 -8.79
CA ALA A 127 -1.04 5.01 -8.79
C ALA A 127 -0.35 5.03 -10.17
N ILE A 128 -0.20 3.87 -10.82
CA ILE A 128 0.37 3.76 -12.18
C ILE A 128 -0.47 4.54 -13.19
N LYS A 129 -1.81 4.44 -13.13
CA LYS A 129 -2.70 5.20 -14.02
C LYS A 129 -2.56 6.71 -13.85
N VAL A 130 -2.49 7.19 -12.59
CA VAL A 130 -2.30 8.61 -12.30
C VAL A 130 -0.93 9.08 -12.78
N PHE A 131 0.12 8.32 -12.50
CA PHE A 131 1.48 8.62 -12.94
C PHE A 131 1.56 8.67 -14.48
N GLY A 132 1.00 7.67 -15.16
CA GLY A 132 0.97 7.61 -16.63
C GLY A 132 0.30 8.84 -17.25
N LYS A 133 -0.85 9.25 -16.69
CA LYS A 133 -1.55 10.46 -17.16
C LYS A 133 -0.74 11.74 -16.93
N ASN A 134 -0.09 11.86 -15.77
CA ASN A 134 0.76 13.01 -15.48
C ASN A 134 1.98 13.06 -16.41
N LEU A 135 2.60 11.90 -16.67
CA LEU A 135 3.72 11.77 -17.59
C LEU A 135 3.30 12.13 -19.02
N GLU A 136 2.16 11.62 -19.49
CA GLU A 136 1.61 11.98 -20.79
C GLU A 136 1.42 13.50 -20.92
N GLN A 137 0.79 14.14 -19.94
CA GLN A 137 0.60 15.59 -19.91
C GLN A 137 1.92 16.35 -19.95
N LEU A 138 2.94 15.86 -19.25
CA LEU A 138 4.27 16.46 -19.25
C LEU A 138 4.94 16.34 -20.62
N LEU A 139 4.90 15.15 -21.23
CA LEU A 139 5.53 14.89 -22.53
C LEU A 139 4.80 15.57 -23.69
N MET A 140 3.48 15.77 -23.57
CA MET A 140 2.63 16.42 -24.59
C MET A 140 2.57 17.94 -24.44
N GLN A 141 3.38 18.54 -23.57
CA GLN A 141 3.46 19.98 -23.48
C GLN A 141 3.95 20.59 -24.82
N PRO A 142 3.36 21.70 -25.28
CA PRO A 142 3.82 22.35 -26.51
C PRO A 142 5.26 22.84 -26.35
N PRO A 143 6.08 22.71 -27.41
CA PRO A 143 7.46 23.18 -27.38
C PRO A 143 7.53 24.68 -27.16
N ILE A 144 8.62 25.13 -26.53
CA ILE A 144 8.94 26.56 -26.42
C ILE A 144 9.46 27.03 -27.78
N VAL A 145 8.61 27.66 -28.56
CA VAL A 145 8.98 28.14 -29.91
C VAL A 145 9.47 29.58 -29.93
N GLY A 146 10.31 29.90 -30.91
CA GLY A 146 10.75 31.28 -31.17
C GLY A 146 11.80 31.82 -30.20
N ARG A 147 12.38 30.97 -29.35
CA ARG A 147 13.42 31.36 -28.37
C ARG A 147 14.58 30.38 -28.40
N VAL A 148 15.76 30.86 -28.02
CA VAL A 148 16.90 29.99 -27.65
C VAL A 148 16.64 29.49 -26.24
N VAL A 149 16.75 28.16 -26.02
CA VAL A 149 16.46 27.52 -24.75
C VAL A 149 17.69 26.76 -24.27
N LEU A 150 18.04 26.94 -23.00
CA LEU A 150 19.01 26.09 -22.29
C LEU A 150 18.26 25.00 -21.52
N GLY A 151 18.39 23.73 -21.96
CA GLY A 151 17.95 22.58 -21.23
C GLY A 151 19.00 22.17 -20.20
N TRP A 152 18.56 21.87 -18.96
CA TRP A 152 19.43 21.45 -17.87
C TRP A 152 18.87 20.20 -17.20
N ASP A 153 19.64 19.10 -17.24
CA ASP A 153 19.36 17.83 -16.57
C ASP A 153 20.35 17.66 -15.39
N PRO A 154 19.95 17.97 -14.14
CA PRO A 154 20.83 17.91 -12.99
C PRO A 154 21.10 16.48 -12.54
N ALA A 155 22.36 16.14 -12.30
CA ALA A 155 22.77 14.86 -11.73
C ALA A 155 24.07 14.99 -10.90
N PHE A 156 24.08 14.38 -9.70
CA PHE A 156 25.23 14.47 -8.81
C PHE A 156 26.44 13.62 -9.26
N ARG A 157 26.21 12.36 -9.61
CA ARG A 157 27.31 11.41 -9.95
C ARG A 157 27.80 11.56 -11.38
N THR A 158 26.91 11.77 -12.32
CA THR A 158 27.23 11.79 -13.77
C THR A 158 27.40 13.18 -14.34
N GLY A 159 27.32 14.20 -13.47
CA GLY A 159 27.36 15.61 -13.88
C GLY A 159 26.04 16.11 -14.44
N CYS A 160 25.85 17.42 -14.39
CA CYS A 160 24.71 18.10 -14.97
C CYS A 160 24.90 18.19 -16.49
N LYS A 161 23.96 17.68 -17.26
CA LYS A 161 23.98 17.75 -18.70
C LYS A 161 23.23 18.98 -19.16
N LEU A 162 23.85 19.79 -19.98
CA LEU A 162 23.28 20.99 -20.55
C LEU A 162 23.21 20.87 -22.07
N ALA A 163 22.14 21.40 -22.65
CA ALA A 163 21.99 21.53 -24.10
C ALA A 163 21.39 22.87 -24.43
N VAL A 164 21.95 23.57 -25.41
CA VAL A 164 21.38 24.79 -25.96
C VAL A 164 20.73 24.46 -27.28
N VAL A 165 19.47 24.88 -27.44
CA VAL A 165 18.71 24.69 -28.68
C VAL A 165 18.26 26.05 -29.24
N ASP A 166 18.20 26.15 -30.55
CA ASP A 166 17.69 27.36 -31.21
C ASP A 166 16.15 27.41 -31.20
N SER A 167 15.61 28.45 -31.81
CA SER A 167 14.16 28.68 -31.91
C SER A 167 13.40 27.62 -32.70
N THR A 168 14.10 26.74 -33.43
CA THR A 168 13.51 25.65 -34.22
C THR A 168 13.69 24.29 -33.57
N GLY A 169 14.36 24.22 -32.42
CA GLY A 169 14.69 22.99 -31.72
C GLY A 169 16.00 22.33 -32.16
N LYS A 170 16.79 22.96 -33.02
CA LYS A 170 18.10 22.45 -33.41
C LYS A 170 19.09 22.61 -32.26
N VAL A 171 19.78 21.52 -31.89
CA VAL A 171 20.84 21.55 -30.87
C VAL A 171 22.03 22.37 -31.40
N LEU A 172 22.40 23.41 -30.66
CA LEU A 172 23.53 24.28 -30.98
C LEU A 172 24.81 23.80 -30.30
N ASP A 173 24.69 23.43 -29.01
CA ASP A 173 25.84 22.94 -28.22
C ASP A 173 25.37 22.09 -27.05
N THR A 174 26.28 21.25 -26.52
CA THR A 174 26.05 20.41 -25.35
C THR A 174 27.30 20.40 -24.47
N VAL A 175 27.12 20.44 -23.16
CA VAL A 175 28.20 20.36 -22.18
C VAL A 175 27.77 19.63 -20.93
N VAL A 176 28.72 18.96 -20.28
CA VAL A 176 28.53 18.35 -18.96
C VAL A 176 29.35 19.13 -17.94
N ILE A 177 28.70 19.61 -16.89
CA ILE A 177 29.33 20.35 -15.81
C ILE A 177 29.19 19.61 -14.47
N TYR A 178 30.08 19.84 -13.53
CA TYR A 178 30.07 19.23 -12.20
C TYR A 178 30.14 20.35 -11.13
N PRO A 179 29.00 21.03 -10.88
CA PRO A 179 28.97 22.23 -10.01
C PRO A 179 29.14 21.91 -8.52
N THR A 180 29.20 20.63 -8.13
CA THR A 180 29.32 20.18 -6.74
C THR A 180 30.60 19.39 -6.50
N ALA A 181 31.05 19.39 -5.22
CA ALA A 181 32.19 18.58 -4.81
C ALA A 181 31.96 17.08 -5.13
N PRO A 182 33.03 16.32 -5.43
CA PRO A 182 34.44 16.70 -5.37
C PRO A 182 35.01 17.35 -6.63
N GLN A 183 34.25 17.37 -7.72
CA GLN A 183 34.82 17.74 -9.03
C GLN A 183 34.83 19.26 -9.27
N ASN A 184 33.77 20.01 -8.91
CA ASN A 184 33.65 21.48 -9.05
C ASN A 184 34.16 22.02 -10.41
N LYS A 185 33.68 21.44 -11.53
CA LYS A 185 34.09 21.77 -12.91
C LYS A 185 32.89 22.23 -13.72
#